data_74c0c0ba4f3869d0198cb4fb0afa83a2
#
_entry.id   74c0c0ba4f3869d0198cb4fb0afa83a2
#
_cell.length_a   1.000
_cell.length_b   1.000
_cell.length_c   1.000
_cell.angle_alpha   90.00
_cell.angle_beta   90.00
_cell.angle_gamma   90.00
#
_symmetry.space_group_name_H-M   'P 1'
#
loop_
_entity.id
_entity.type
_entity.pdbx_description
1 polymer ?
#
loop_
_entity_poly.entity_id
_entity_poly.type
_entity_poly.pdbx_seq_one_letter_code
_entity_poly.pdbx_strand_id
1 'polypeptide(L)'
;MYQLTGNPDIVRCTESSTFIPKGHRSWSLYKEWLAAGNTAAPAESLLSMTSTARHQLLRSLAWDWMTPYALRLGHDSIENCCSYINSTVPRYAKNATHMIAWRDAVSVALEGLTEDWPADIETWEQVRAALPQPHMFDLPKQEHTP
;
A
#
# COMPACT_ATOMS: atom_id res chain seq x y z
N MET A 1 14.39 -14.90 10.92
CA MET A 1 14.18 -15.32 9.51
C MET A 1 13.43 -14.25 8.73
N TYR A 2 13.56 -14.28 7.42
CA TYR A 2 12.91 -13.28 6.56
C TYR A 2 12.06 -13.97 5.51
N GLN A 3 10.99 -13.30 5.14
CA GLN A 3 10.04 -13.73 4.12
C GLN A 3 9.90 -12.62 3.07
N LEU A 4 9.91 -12.99 1.80
CA LEU A 4 9.61 -12.07 0.72
C LEU A 4 8.15 -11.61 0.83
N THR A 5 7.88 -10.40 0.35
CA THR A 5 6.52 -9.88 0.20
C THR A 5 6.19 -9.74 -1.28
N GLY A 6 4.96 -9.40 -1.60
CA GLY A 6 4.58 -9.07 -2.98
C GLY A 6 5.28 -7.81 -3.52
N ASN A 7 5.97 -7.06 -2.67
CA ASN A 7 6.75 -5.89 -3.06
C ASN A 7 8.24 -6.19 -2.90
N PRO A 8 9.07 -6.11 -3.98
CA PRO A 8 10.49 -6.42 -3.91
C PRO A 8 11.29 -5.48 -2.99
N ASP A 9 10.75 -4.31 -2.70
CA ASP A 9 11.37 -3.31 -1.82
C ASP A 9 10.96 -3.45 -0.35
N ILE A 10 10.22 -4.50 0.00
CA ILE A 10 9.79 -4.77 1.38
C ILE A 10 9.99 -6.26 1.69
N VAL A 11 10.61 -6.54 2.83
CA VAL A 11 10.69 -7.90 3.39
C VAL A 11 10.01 -7.95 4.75
N ARG A 12 9.56 -9.12 5.15
CA ARG A 12 8.99 -9.36 6.47
C ARG A 12 9.99 -10.10 7.35
N CYS A 13 10.25 -9.58 8.53
CA CYS A 13 10.92 -10.34 9.59
C CYS A 13 9.88 -11.22 10.29
N THR A 14 10.05 -12.53 10.21
CA THR A 14 9.06 -13.49 10.74
C THR A 14 9.06 -13.57 12.26
N GLU A 15 10.20 -13.25 12.91
CA GLU A 15 10.32 -13.28 14.36
C GLU A 15 9.61 -12.12 15.04
N SER A 16 9.75 -10.92 14.48
CA SER A 16 9.12 -9.71 15.01
C SER A 16 7.80 -9.36 14.33
N SER A 17 7.43 -10.07 13.26
CA SER A 17 6.29 -9.78 12.39
C SER A 17 6.31 -8.36 11.79
N THR A 18 7.51 -7.80 11.63
CA THR A 18 7.73 -6.43 11.17
C THR A 18 8.04 -6.40 9.68
N PHE A 19 7.47 -5.45 8.97
CA PHE A 19 7.81 -5.18 7.57
C PHE A 19 8.98 -4.19 7.52
N ILE A 20 10.00 -4.52 6.72
CA ILE A 20 11.24 -3.74 6.59
C ILE A 20 11.32 -3.22 5.15
N PRO A 21 11.12 -1.93 4.94
CA PRO A 21 11.30 -1.34 3.61
C PRO A 21 12.78 -1.16 3.28
N LYS A 22 13.08 -1.22 2.00
CA LYS A 22 14.41 -0.91 1.46
C LYS A 22 14.81 0.51 1.88
N GLY A 23 16.03 0.64 2.41
CA GLY A 23 16.52 1.90 2.97
C GLY A 23 16.31 2.03 4.49
N HIS A 24 15.52 1.17 5.11
CA HIS A 24 15.45 1.10 6.56
C HIS A 24 16.75 0.52 7.13
N ARG A 25 17.16 0.99 8.32
CA ARG A 25 18.38 0.50 8.97
C ARG A 25 18.45 -1.03 9.11
N SER A 26 17.34 -1.68 9.33
CA SER A 26 17.23 -3.14 9.44
C SER A 26 17.38 -3.87 8.10
N TRP A 27 17.32 -3.17 6.99
CA TRP A 27 17.56 -3.75 5.67
C TRP A 27 18.98 -4.29 5.51
N SER A 28 19.97 -3.64 6.15
CA SER A 28 21.34 -4.11 6.17
C SER A 28 21.49 -5.47 6.84
N LEU A 29 20.74 -5.71 7.92
CA LEU A 29 20.70 -7.01 8.62
C LEU A 29 20.14 -8.11 7.72
N TYR A 30 19.11 -7.79 6.95
CA TYR A 30 18.54 -8.70 5.96
C TYR A 30 19.57 -9.06 4.87
N LYS A 31 20.30 -8.07 4.35
CA LYS A 31 21.35 -8.30 3.36
C LYS A 31 22.50 -9.14 3.90
N GLU A 32 22.94 -8.90 5.15
CA GLU A 32 23.97 -9.72 5.81
C GLU A 32 23.50 -11.16 5.98
N TRP A 33 22.24 -11.35 6.34
CA TRP A 33 21.64 -12.67 6.48
C TRP A 33 21.60 -13.42 5.14
N LEU A 34 21.28 -12.75 4.03
CA LEU A 34 21.37 -13.34 2.69
C LEU A 34 22.81 -13.68 2.29
N ALA A 35 23.78 -12.81 2.62
CA ALA A 35 25.20 -13.01 2.33
C ALA A 35 25.78 -14.20 3.10
N ALA A 36 25.20 -14.56 4.24
CA ALA A 36 25.55 -15.75 5.00
C ALA A 36 25.07 -17.08 4.38
N GLY A 37 24.40 -17.03 3.23
CA GLY A 37 23.91 -18.20 2.50
C GLY A 37 22.47 -18.58 2.79
N ASN A 38 21.74 -17.76 3.52
CA ASN A 38 20.33 -18.00 3.80
C ASN A 38 19.44 -17.59 2.61
N THR A 39 18.27 -18.20 2.52
CA THR A 39 17.27 -17.89 1.50
C THR A 39 15.98 -17.44 2.18
N ALA A 40 15.44 -16.30 1.76
CA ALA A 40 14.15 -15.82 2.24
C ALA A 40 13.02 -16.75 1.80
N ALA A 41 12.05 -16.99 2.69
CA ALA A 41 10.85 -17.74 2.34
C ALA A 41 10.06 -17.01 1.25
N PRO A 42 9.39 -17.72 0.33
CA PRO A 42 8.55 -17.08 -0.69
C PRO A 42 7.43 -16.24 -0.04
N ALA A 43 6.98 -15.23 -0.77
CA ALA A 43 5.81 -14.46 -0.38
C ALA A 43 4.59 -15.39 -0.25
N GLU A 44 3.79 -15.18 0.79
CA GLU A 44 2.54 -15.89 0.93
C GLU A 44 1.57 -15.43 -0.17
N SER A 45 1.00 -16.39 -0.91
CA SER A 45 -0.03 -16.07 -1.90
C SER A 45 -1.29 -15.55 -1.19
N LEU A 46 -1.91 -14.51 -1.76
CA LEU A 46 -3.18 -14.00 -1.23
C LEU A 46 -4.29 -15.07 -1.24
N LEU A 47 -4.21 -16.05 -2.14
CA LEU A 47 -5.16 -17.17 -2.20
C LEU A 47 -5.10 -18.08 -0.98
N SER A 48 -3.93 -18.22 -0.36
CA SER A 48 -3.73 -19.10 0.81
C SER A 48 -4.14 -18.45 2.13
N MET A 49 -4.43 -17.16 2.14
CA MET A 49 -4.82 -16.40 3.34
C MET A 49 -6.31 -16.54 3.64
N THR A 50 -6.66 -16.44 4.93
CA THR A 50 -8.07 -16.28 5.31
C THR A 50 -8.62 -14.96 4.76
N SER A 51 -9.93 -14.89 4.55
CA SER A 51 -10.60 -13.68 4.07
C SER A 51 -10.31 -12.46 4.98
N THR A 52 -10.38 -12.64 6.29
CA THR A 52 -10.11 -11.58 7.26
C THR A 52 -8.66 -11.10 7.21
N ALA A 53 -7.69 -12.02 7.24
CA ALA A 53 -6.27 -11.68 7.19
C ALA A 53 -5.90 -11.00 5.87
N ARG A 54 -6.42 -11.50 4.77
CA ARG A 54 -6.22 -10.92 3.44
C ARG A 54 -6.76 -9.50 3.35
N HIS A 55 -7.99 -9.28 3.83
CA HIS A 55 -8.60 -7.93 3.83
C HIS A 55 -7.79 -6.93 4.65
N GLN A 56 -7.35 -7.32 5.85
CA GLN A 56 -6.50 -6.47 6.69
C GLN A 56 -5.18 -6.11 6.02
N LEU A 57 -4.52 -7.09 5.40
CA LEU A 57 -3.28 -6.88 4.66
C LEU A 57 -3.49 -5.92 3.49
N LEU A 58 -4.52 -6.13 2.70
CA LEU A 58 -4.81 -5.30 1.53
C LEU A 58 -5.16 -3.86 1.92
N ARG A 59 -5.86 -3.65 3.01
CA ARG A 59 -6.12 -2.29 3.52
C ARG A 59 -4.83 -1.58 3.89
N SER A 60 -3.91 -2.25 4.59
CA SER A 60 -2.61 -1.68 4.93
C SER A 60 -1.79 -1.34 3.69
N LEU A 61 -1.73 -2.24 2.72
CA LEU A 61 -0.98 -2.03 1.48
C LEU A 61 -1.59 -0.91 0.63
N ALA A 62 -2.91 -0.82 0.57
CA ALA A 62 -3.60 0.26 -0.13
C ALA A 62 -3.32 1.61 0.52
N TRP A 63 -3.33 1.69 1.84
CA TRP A 63 -3.02 2.91 2.59
C TRP A 63 -1.57 3.36 2.35
N ASP A 64 -0.62 2.42 2.39
CA ASP A 64 0.78 2.70 2.07
C ASP A 64 0.96 3.18 0.62
N TRP A 65 0.20 2.63 -0.29
CA TRP A 65 0.20 3.06 -1.70
C TRP A 65 -0.35 4.48 -1.88
N MET A 66 -1.40 4.83 -1.15
CA MET A 66 -2.08 6.12 -1.27
C MET A 66 -1.37 7.26 -0.53
N THR A 67 -0.69 6.97 0.56
CA THR A 67 -0.05 7.96 1.43
C THR A 67 0.90 8.91 0.70
N PRO A 68 1.80 8.46 -0.21
CA PRO A 68 2.68 9.37 -0.93
C PRO A 68 1.96 10.45 -1.73
N TYR A 69 0.75 10.20 -2.18
CA TYR A 69 -0.05 11.19 -2.90
C TYR A 69 -0.51 12.32 -1.98
N ALA A 70 -0.94 11.99 -0.76
CA ALA A 70 -1.27 13.00 0.25
C ALA A 70 -0.05 13.85 0.62
N LEU A 71 1.11 13.21 0.82
CA LEU A 71 2.36 13.91 1.13
C LEU A 71 2.78 14.89 0.02
N ARG A 72 2.60 14.51 -1.25
CA ARG A 72 2.91 15.39 -2.38
C ARG A 72 1.98 16.59 -2.49
N LEU A 73 0.76 16.45 -2.04
CA LEU A 73 -0.17 17.57 -1.95
C LEU A 73 0.14 18.53 -0.79
N GLY A 74 1.16 18.20 0.02
CA GLY A 74 1.60 19.00 1.16
C GLY A 74 0.91 18.68 2.46
N HIS A 75 0.23 17.52 2.54
CA HIS A 75 -0.43 17.05 3.76
C HIS A 75 0.42 16.00 4.48
N ASP A 76 0.22 15.83 5.78
CA ASP A 76 1.02 14.94 6.62
C ASP A 76 0.59 13.47 6.52
N SER A 77 -0.65 13.23 6.10
CA SER A 77 -1.25 11.90 5.97
C SER A 77 -2.50 11.97 5.09
N ILE A 78 -3.07 10.80 4.77
CA ILE A 78 -4.38 10.72 4.10
C ILE A 78 -5.46 11.36 4.96
N GLU A 79 -5.49 11.04 6.24
CA GLU A 79 -6.46 11.56 7.21
C GLU A 79 -6.33 13.07 7.35
N ASN A 80 -5.10 13.58 7.43
CA ASN A 80 -4.84 15.01 7.46
C ASN A 80 -5.37 15.70 6.19
N CYS A 81 -5.09 15.15 5.01
CA CYS A 81 -5.61 15.68 3.75
C CYS A 81 -7.15 15.72 3.75
N CYS A 82 -7.79 14.62 4.11
CA CYS A 82 -9.25 14.51 4.13
C CYS A 82 -9.91 15.45 5.14
N SER A 83 -9.22 15.81 6.23
CA SER A 83 -9.74 16.70 7.26
C SER A 83 -10.02 18.12 6.76
N TYR A 84 -9.41 18.52 5.63
CA TYR A 84 -9.57 19.86 5.04
C TYR A 84 -10.80 20.00 4.14
N ILE A 85 -11.72 19.06 4.15
CA ILE A 85 -12.92 19.07 3.27
C ILE A 85 -13.76 20.35 3.41
N ASN A 86 -13.80 20.95 4.59
CA ASN A 86 -14.52 22.18 4.87
C ASN A 86 -13.57 23.39 5.01
N SER A 87 -12.35 23.30 4.51
CA SER A 87 -11.38 24.39 4.59
C SER A 87 -11.86 25.63 3.83
N THR A 88 -11.57 26.80 4.40
CA THR A 88 -11.75 28.08 3.71
C THR A 88 -10.69 28.36 2.63
N VAL A 89 -9.62 27.57 2.60
CA VAL A 89 -8.59 27.59 1.56
C VAL A 89 -9.02 26.67 0.43
N PRO A 90 -9.37 27.23 -0.77
CA PRO A 90 -9.94 26.42 -1.86
C PRO A 90 -9.05 25.25 -2.28
N ARG A 91 -7.73 25.42 -2.31
CA ARG A 91 -6.78 24.38 -2.66
C ARG A 91 -6.84 23.20 -1.68
N TYR A 92 -6.94 23.46 -0.39
CA TYR A 92 -7.01 22.40 0.63
C TYR A 92 -8.34 21.65 0.55
N ALA A 93 -9.45 22.36 0.39
CA ALA A 93 -10.76 21.75 0.21
C ALA A 93 -10.82 20.89 -1.06
N LYS A 94 -10.20 21.33 -2.15
CA LYS A 94 -10.11 20.58 -3.42
C LYS A 94 -9.29 19.30 -3.24
N ASN A 95 -8.13 19.40 -2.60
CA ASN A 95 -7.29 18.23 -2.32
C ASN A 95 -8.04 17.19 -1.49
N ALA A 96 -8.76 17.65 -0.46
CA ALA A 96 -9.57 16.79 0.37
C ALA A 96 -10.68 16.08 -0.42
N THR A 97 -11.40 16.82 -1.27
CA THR A 97 -12.46 16.27 -2.11
C THR A 97 -11.95 15.14 -3.01
N HIS A 98 -10.81 15.35 -3.67
CA HIS A 98 -10.22 14.36 -4.57
C HIS A 98 -9.69 13.15 -3.80
N MET A 99 -9.03 13.36 -2.67
CA MET A 99 -8.49 12.28 -1.85
C MET A 99 -9.60 11.43 -1.23
N ILE A 100 -10.68 12.04 -0.75
CA ILE A 100 -11.84 11.32 -0.21
C ILE A 100 -12.48 10.45 -1.30
N ALA A 101 -12.67 11.00 -2.50
CA ALA A 101 -13.26 10.26 -3.61
C ALA A 101 -12.42 9.02 -3.97
N TRP A 102 -11.10 9.16 -4.05
CA TRP A 102 -10.21 8.05 -4.34
C TRP A 102 -10.17 7.03 -3.20
N ARG A 103 -10.02 7.49 -1.96
CA ARG A 103 -10.03 6.64 -0.76
C ARG A 103 -11.29 5.78 -0.70
N ASP A 104 -12.44 6.39 -0.90
CA ASP A 104 -13.73 5.69 -0.83
C ASP A 104 -13.88 4.69 -1.96
N ALA A 105 -13.48 5.05 -3.19
CA ALA A 105 -13.51 4.15 -4.33
C ALA A 105 -12.59 2.92 -4.12
N VAL A 106 -11.38 3.11 -3.59
CA VAL A 106 -10.45 2.03 -3.25
C VAL A 106 -11.05 1.15 -2.15
N SER A 107 -11.61 1.73 -1.11
CA SER A 107 -12.21 0.98 0.01
C SER A 107 -13.37 0.10 -0.46
N VAL A 108 -14.26 0.64 -1.28
CA VAL A 108 -15.41 -0.11 -1.85
C VAL A 108 -14.93 -1.23 -2.77
N ALA A 109 -13.90 -0.98 -3.60
CA ALA A 109 -13.32 -1.99 -4.47
C ALA A 109 -12.69 -3.15 -3.69
N LEU A 110 -12.00 -2.85 -2.56
CA LEU A 110 -11.44 -3.88 -1.69
C LEU A 110 -12.52 -4.72 -1.00
N GLU A 111 -13.61 -4.11 -0.57
CA GLU A 111 -14.76 -4.82 -0.01
C GLU A 111 -15.35 -5.78 -1.05
N GLY A 112 -15.53 -5.35 -2.28
CA GLY A 112 -16.04 -6.18 -3.38
C GLY A 112 -15.13 -7.37 -3.68
N LEU A 113 -13.80 -7.17 -3.68
CA LEU A 113 -12.83 -8.25 -3.84
C LEU A 113 -12.88 -9.25 -2.67
N THR A 114 -13.11 -8.76 -1.46
CA THR A 114 -13.20 -9.63 -0.27
C THR A 114 -14.42 -10.53 -0.31
N GLU A 115 -15.55 -10.03 -0.80
CA GLU A 115 -16.80 -10.80 -0.92
C GLU A 115 -16.70 -11.88 -1.99
N ASP A 116 -16.04 -11.59 -3.12
CA ASP A 116 -15.91 -12.52 -4.25
C ASP A 116 -14.49 -12.45 -4.81
N TRP A 117 -13.58 -13.20 -4.17
CA TRP A 117 -12.16 -13.17 -4.52
C TRP A 117 -11.90 -13.88 -5.86
N PRO A 118 -11.34 -13.18 -6.87
CA PRO A 118 -10.98 -13.79 -8.15
C PRO A 118 -9.89 -14.85 -7.99
N ALA A 119 -10.05 -16.00 -8.63
CA ALA A 119 -9.10 -17.11 -8.53
C ALA A 119 -7.74 -16.84 -9.18
N ASP A 120 -7.65 -15.85 -10.04
CA ASP A 120 -6.43 -15.46 -10.77
C ASP A 120 -5.63 -14.34 -10.09
N ILE A 121 -6.11 -13.80 -8.97
CA ILE A 121 -5.40 -12.75 -8.22
C ILE A 121 -4.69 -13.37 -7.03
N GLU A 122 -3.36 -13.34 -7.06
CA GLU A 122 -2.49 -13.92 -6.04
C GLU A 122 -1.55 -12.90 -5.37
N THR A 123 -1.33 -11.73 -6.00
CA THR A 123 -0.35 -10.74 -5.57
C THR A 123 -0.96 -9.36 -5.36
N TRP A 124 -0.30 -8.56 -4.53
CA TRP A 124 -0.67 -7.15 -4.34
C TRP A 124 -0.61 -6.34 -5.65
N GLU A 125 0.39 -6.55 -6.49
CA GLU A 125 0.50 -5.85 -7.76
C GLU A 125 -0.72 -6.07 -8.65
N GLN A 126 -1.24 -7.28 -8.66
CA GLN A 126 -2.49 -7.60 -9.40
C GLN A 126 -3.69 -6.88 -8.79
N VAL A 127 -3.80 -6.84 -7.47
CA VAL A 127 -4.86 -6.10 -6.77
C VAL A 127 -4.75 -4.61 -7.08
N ARG A 128 -3.57 -4.02 -6.92
CA ARG A 128 -3.33 -2.60 -7.18
C ARG A 128 -3.72 -2.21 -8.60
N ALA A 129 -3.37 -3.02 -9.59
CA ALA A 129 -3.72 -2.79 -10.99
C ALA A 129 -5.23 -2.80 -11.24
N ALA A 130 -5.99 -3.57 -10.44
CA ALA A 130 -7.44 -3.67 -10.53
C ALA A 130 -8.18 -2.58 -9.74
N LEU A 131 -7.49 -1.86 -8.83
CA LEU A 131 -8.09 -0.81 -8.02
C LEU A 131 -8.24 0.50 -8.80
N PRO A 132 -9.17 1.39 -8.38
CA PRO A 132 -9.25 2.73 -8.95
C PRO A 132 -7.92 3.48 -8.85
N GLN A 133 -7.45 4.05 -9.96
CA GLN A 133 -6.15 4.70 -10.06
C GLN A 133 -6.23 6.19 -9.71
N PRO A 134 -5.16 6.78 -9.14
CA PRO A 134 -5.19 8.16 -8.67
C PRO A 134 -5.45 9.19 -9.77
N HIS A 135 -5.03 8.94 -11.01
CA HIS A 135 -5.27 9.86 -12.13
C HIS A 135 -6.75 10.02 -12.49
N MET A 136 -7.60 9.05 -12.11
CA MET A 136 -9.06 9.13 -12.30
C MET A 136 -9.72 10.16 -11.38
N PHE A 137 -9.00 10.62 -10.36
CA PHE A 137 -9.46 11.55 -9.32
C PHE A 137 -8.67 12.86 -9.32
N ASP A 138 -8.03 13.21 -10.44
CA ASP A 138 -7.21 14.41 -10.61
C ASP A 138 -6.06 14.55 -9.58
N LEU A 139 -5.57 13.44 -9.06
CA LEU A 139 -4.39 13.42 -8.20
C LEU A 139 -3.12 13.45 -9.06
N PRO A 140 -2.05 14.14 -8.59
CA PRO A 140 -0.83 14.27 -9.36
C PRO A 140 -0.20 12.91 -9.64
N LYS A 141 0.25 12.70 -10.89
CA LYS A 141 1.01 11.50 -11.25
C LYS A 141 2.29 11.44 -10.43
N GLN A 142 2.74 10.24 -10.11
CA GLN A 142 4.10 10.05 -9.63
C GLN A 142 5.07 10.45 -10.75
N GLU A 143 5.66 11.63 -10.63
CA GLU A 143 6.85 11.92 -11.41
C GLU A 143 7.97 11.02 -10.89
N HIS A 144 8.41 10.09 -11.71
CA HIS A 144 9.68 9.43 -11.52
C HIS A 144 10.74 10.52 -11.68
N THR A 145 11.22 11.02 -10.54
CA THR A 145 12.44 11.82 -10.57
C THR A 145 13.58 10.86 -10.93
N PRO A 146 14.28 11.08 -12.04
CA PRO A 146 15.41 10.23 -12.40
C PRO A 146 16.54 10.31 -11.38
#